data_90a309117ff56028125232aeaae92cc7
#
_entry.id   90a309117ff56028125232aeaae92cc7
#
_cell.length_a   1.000
_cell.length_b   1.000
_cell.length_c   1.000
_cell.angle_alpha   90.00
_cell.angle_beta   90.00
_cell.angle_gamma   90.00
#
_symmetry.space_group_name_H-M   'P 1'
#
loop_
_entity.id
_entity.type
_entity.pdbx_description
1 polymer ?
#
loop_
_entity_poly.entity_id
_entity_poly.type
_entity_poly.pdbx_seq_one_letter_code
_entity_poly.pdbx_strand_id
1 'polypeptide(L)'
;MNLKEIHYGIEIETVKRTREQIAWAIHSVVGGTVRHVGIPSSYDPWEVEDLRGRVWKVVGDASLTSVPAHLRAEVVSPVLGYDDIPQLQEVVRAIRRAGGKINSQCGIHIHIDAAPFDGRHLGNLAKIIYKQEPLILHALGISRDRLNRYTRPVSDELIQRIEQHRPRTKDQLNRIWYGYH
;
A
#
# COMPACT_ATOMS: atom_id res chain seq x y z
N MET A 1 -18.32 -0.61 -15.68
CA MET A 1 -17.67 -0.71 -14.37
C MET A 1 -17.72 0.66 -13.73
N ASN A 2 -18.26 0.77 -12.54
CA ASN A 2 -18.30 2.01 -11.79
C ASN A 2 -17.04 2.08 -10.90
N LEU A 3 -16.37 3.23 -10.87
CA LEU A 3 -15.18 3.45 -10.03
C LEU A 3 -15.45 3.15 -8.55
N LYS A 4 -16.67 3.40 -8.08
CA LYS A 4 -17.09 3.16 -6.69
C LYS A 4 -17.21 1.67 -6.33
N GLU A 5 -17.20 0.77 -7.30
CA GLU A 5 -17.28 -0.67 -7.11
C GLU A 5 -15.89 -1.32 -6.98
N ILE A 6 -14.82 -0.55 -7.20
CA ILE A 6 -13.44 -1.04 -7.11
C ILE A 6 -13.05 -1.13 -5.63
N HIS A 7 -12.54 -2.29 -5.23
CA HIS A 7 -11.96 -2.50 -3.91
C HIS A 7 -10.48 -2.20 -3.92
N TYR A 8 -9.96 -1.81 -2.75
CA TYR A 8 -8.54 -1.55 -2.56
C TYR A 8 -8.07 -1.95 -1.16
N GLY A 9 -6.78 -2.10 -1.00
CA GLY A 9 -6.09 -2.21 0.28
C GLY A 9 -4.99 -1.15 0.36
N ILE A 10 -4.60 -0.78 1.57
CA ILE A 10 -3.53 0.18 1.78
C ILE A 10 -2.58 -0.30 2.87
N GLU A 11 -1.28 -0.13 2.63
CA GLU A 11 -0.23 -0.31 3.62
C GLU A 11 0.43 1.04 3.88
N ILE A 12 0.60 1.39 5.16
CA ILE A 12 1.16 2.69 5.58
C ILE A 12 2.27 2.43 6.58
N GLU A 13 3.48 2.77 6.21
CA GLU A 13 4.65 2.66 7.07
C GLU A 13 4.76 3.90 7.97
N THR A 14 5.05 3.66 9.25
CA THR A 14 5.21 4.70 10.26
C THR A 14 6.26 4.34 11.30
N VAL A 15 6.83 5.34 11.92
CA VAL A 15 7.87 5.22 12.96
C VAL A 15 7.51 6.02 14.21
N LYS A 16 8.33 5.86 15.28
CA LYS A 16 8.21 6.62 16.53
C LYS A 16 7.08 6.17 17.46
N ARG A 17 6.32 5.15 17.12
CA ARG A 17 5.32 4.52 18.00
C ARG A 17 5.43 3.02 17.93
N THR A 18 5.07 2.35 19.02
CA THR A 18 4.97 0.89 19.04
C THR A 18 3.73 0.45 18.24
N ARG A 19 3.75 -0.78 17.77
CA ARG A 19 2.61 -1.37 17.05
C ARG A 19 1.34 -1.36 17.90
N GLU A 20 1.46 -1.62 19.20
CA GLU A 20 0.36 -1.50 20.14
C GLU A 20 -0.26 -0.10 20.16
N GLN A 21 0.58 0.94 20.29
CA GLN A 21 0.10 2.33 20.28
C GLN A 21 -0.61 2.70 18.98
N ILE A 22 -0.12 2.19 17.84
CA ILE A 22 -0.75 2.38 16.54
C ILE A 22 -2.07 1.62 16.46
N ALA A 23 -2.12 0.36 16.94
CA ALA A 23 -3.36 -0.43 16.99
C ALA A 23 -4.46 0.27 17.81
N TRP A 24 -4.11 0.81 18.97
CA TRP A 24 -5.07 1.59 19.78
C TRP A 24 -5.51 2.89 19.10
N ALA A 25 -4.62 3.54 18.33
CA ALA A 25 -5.01 4.70 17.53
C ALA A 25 -6.02 4.34 16.44
N ILE A 26 -5.85 3.20 15.76
CA ILE A 26 -6.80 2.67 14.78
C ILE A 26 -8.12 2.36 15.45
N HIS A 27 -8.10 1.62 16.57
CA HIS A 27 -9.28 1.26 17.36
C HIS A 27 -10.12 2.49 17.75
N SER A 28 -9.50 3.61 18.09
CA SER A 28 -10.21 4.85 18.45
C SER A 28 -11.11 5.38 17.35
N VAL A 29 -10.91 4.93 16.11
CA VAL A 29 -11.70 5.34 14.92
C VAL A 29 -12.66 4.24 14.48
N VAL A 30 -12.18 3.00 14.42
CA VAL A 30 -12.94 1.89 13.83
C VAL A 30 -13.75 1.11 14.88
N GLY A 31 -13.44 1.32 16.18
CA GLY A 31 -14.03 0.56 17.29
C GLY A 31 -13.60 -0.91 17.31
N GLY A 32 -14.42 -1.74 17.94
CA GLY A 32 -14.23 -3.20 17.95
C GLY A 32 -13.25 -3.70 19.00
N THR A 33 -12.32 -4.60 18.63
CA THR A 33 -11.40 -5.24 19.57
C THR A 33 -9.94 -5.14 19.12
N VAL A 34 -9.03 -4.95 20.08
CA VAL A 34 -7.58 -4.96 19.84
C VAL A 34 -6.99 -6.24 20.37
N ARG A 35 -6.17 -6.92 19.60
CA ARG A 35 -5.48 -8.16 19.99
C ARG A 35 -4.01 -8.10 19.66
N HIS A 36 -3.16 -8.55 20.57
CA HIS A 36 -1.78 -8.94 20.27
C HIS A 36 -1.79 -10.36 19.69
N VAL A 37 -1.26 -10.54 18.49
CA VAL A 37 -1.30 -11.82 17.79
C VAL A 37 0.11 -12.35 17.59
N GLY A 38 0.48 -13.31 18.39
CA GLY A 38 1.75 -14.02 18.25
C GLY A 38 2.77 -13.73 19.36
N ILE A 39 3.93 -14.36 19.21
CA ILE A 39 5.07 -14.19 20.12
C ILE A 39 5.78 -12.89 19.76
N PRO A 40 6.31 -12.13 20.72
CA PRO A 40 7.16 -10.98 20.44
C PRO A 40 8.31 -11.40 19.52
N SER A 41 8.18 -11.03 18.27
CA SER A 41 9.15 -11.27 17.19
C SER A 41 9.43 -9.95 16.49
N SER A 42 10.30 -9.93 15.50
CA SER A 42 10.52 -8.71 14.68
C SER A 42 9.25 -8.17 14.03
N TYR A 43 8.26 -9.03 13.77
CA TYR A 43 6.96 -8.63 13.21
C TYR A 43 5.95 -8.25 14.29
N ASP A 44 5.98 -8.86 15.49
CA ASP A 44 5.17 -8.54 16.68
C ASP A 44 3.77 -7.98 16.31
N PRO A 45 2.92 -8.82 15.69
CA PRO A 45 1.69 -8.34 15.05
C PRO A 45 0.61 -7.99 16.06
N TRP A 46 -0.09 -6.89 15.79
CA TRP A 46 -1.30 -6.46 16.46
C TRP A 46 -2.44 -6.41 15.46
N GLU A 47 -3.64 -6.78 15.87
CA GLU A 47 -4.83 -6.75 15.05
C GLU A 47 -5.91 -5.90 15.72
N VAL A 48 -6.65 -5.16 14.90
CA VAL A 48 -7.85 -4.45 15.30
C VAL A 48 -9.00 -4.97 14.45
N GLU A 49 -9.90 -5.74 15.05
CA GLU A 49 -11.14 -6.15 14.41
C GLU A 49 -12.17 -5.03 14.57
N ASP A 50 -12.58 -4.41 13.46
CA ASP A 50 -13.51 -3.29 13.47
C ASP A 50 -14.96 -3.74 13.75
N LEU A 51 -15.88 -2.78 13.92
CA LEU A 51 -17.30 -3.06 14.18
C LEU A 51 -18.02 -3.80 13.03
N ARG A 52 -17.37 -3.92 11.86
CA ARG A 52 -17.86 -4.68 10.70
C ARG A 52 -17.21 -6.06 10.59
N GLY A 53 -16.39 -6.47 11.57
CA GLY A 53 -15.67 -7.74 11.57
C GLY A 53 -14.46 -7.77 10.60
N ARG A 54 -13.98 -6.63 10.10
CA ARG A 54 -12.82 -6.53 9.23
C ARG A 54 -11.56 -6.32 10.08
N VAL A 55 -10.45 -6.90 9.67
CA VAL A 55 -9.22 -6.89 10.45
C VAL A 55 -8.21 -5.93 9.85
N TRP A 56 -7.84 -4.92 10.63
CA TRP A 56 -6.67 -4.07 10.42
C TRP A 56 -5.48 -4.73 11.11
N LYS A 57 -4.33 -4.78 10.44
CA LYS A 57 -3.11 -5.34 11.04
C LYS A 57 -2.07 -4.24 11.24
N VAL A 58 -1.30 -4.36 12.31
CA VAL A 58 -0.14 -3.52 12.58
C VAL A 58 1.04 -4.45 12.81
N VAL A 59 1.98 -4.45 11.88
CA VAL A 59 3.14 -5.36 11.87
C VAL A 59 4.46 -4.59 11.91
N GLY A 60 5.54 -5.26 12.24
CA GLY A 60 6.88 -4.70 12.12
C GLY A 60 7.34 -4.73 10.67
N ASP A 61 7.99 -3.66 10.22
CA ASP A 61 8.66 -3.63 8.92
C ASP A 61 10.18 -3.62 9.08
N ALA A 62 10.83 -4.63 8.48
CA ALA A 62 12.28 -4.78 8.53
C ALA A 62 13.04 -3.74 7.69
N SER A 63 12.38 -3.12 6.71
CA SER A 63 12.99 -2.10 5.84
C SER A 63 13.28 -0.78 6.56
N LEU A 64 12.55 -0.48 7.64
CA LEU A 64 12.67 0.75 8.43
C LEU A 64 13.87 0.72 9.40
N THR A 65 15.06 0.54 8.86
CA THR A 65 16.29 0.28 9.65
C THR A 65 16.80 1.47 10.45
N SER A 66 16.35 2.70 10.15
CA SER A 66 16.81 3.95 10.78
C SER A 66 16.29 4.16 12.20
N VAL A 67 15.38 3.31 12.68
CA VAL A 67 14.80 3.36 14.02
C VAL A 67 14.82 1.99 14.69
N PRO A 68 14.78 1.91 16.04
CA PRO A 68 14.68 0.64 16.76
C PRO A 68 13.48 -0.20 16.30
N ALA A 69 13.63 -1.53 16.28
CA ALA A 69 12.61 -2.45 15.76
C ALA A 69 11.21 -2.29 16.40
N HIS A 70 11.14 -1.97 17.70
CA HIS A 70 9.88 -1.78 18.41
C HIS A 70 9.15 -0.47 18.03
N LEU A 71 9.83 0.46 17.34
CA LEU A 71 9.26 1.74 16.85
C LEU A 71 9.01 1.73 15.34
N ARG A 72 9.01 0.57 14.71
CA ARG A 72 8.69 0.36 13.30
C ARG A 72 7.30 -0.24 13.22
N ALA A 73 6.45 0.35 12.42
CA ALA A 73 5.12 -0.18 12.21
C ALA A 73 4.68 0.00 10.76
N GLU A 74 4.06 -1.03 10.24
CA GLU A 74 3.31 -1.01 8.99
C GLU A 74 1.84 -1.30 9.32
N VAL A 75 0.98 -0.40 8.92
CA VAL A 75 -0.48 -0.55 9.05
C VAL A 75 -1.01 -1.13 7.75
N VAL A 76 -1.60 -2.32 7.83
CA VAL A 76 -2.25 -2.99 6.70
C VAL A 76 -3.76 -2.92 6.89
N SER A 77 -4.45 -2.27 5.95
CA SER A 77 -5.91 -2.17 5.99
C SER A 77 -6.58 -3.51 5.61
N PRO A 78 -7.81 -3.75 6.04
CA PRO A 78 -8.65 -4.73 5.36
C PRO A 78 -8.95 -4.30 3.92
N VAL A 79 -9.67 -5.13 3.18
CA VAL A 79 -10.24 -4.73 1.89
C VAL A 79 -11.24 -3.59 2.12
N LEU A 80 -11.03 -2.48 1.44
CA LEU A 80 -11.81 -1.25 1.54
C LEU A 80 -12.53 -0.97 0.22
N GLY A 81 -13.66 -0.28 0.31
CA GLY A 81 -14.39 0.29 -0.83
C GLY A 81 -14.31 1.81 -0.85
N TYR A 82 -14.93 2.41 -1.86
CA TYR A 82 -14.96 3.87 -2.03
C TYR A 82 -15.51 4.61 -0.80
N ASP A 83 -16.58 4.07 -0.20
CA ASP A 83 -17.25 4.68 0.95
C ASP A 83 -16.44 4.58 2.26
N ASP A 84 -15.36 3.79 2.27
CA ASP A 84 -14.45 3.68 3.42
C ASP A 84 -13.36 4.78 3.43
N ILE A 85 -13.23 5.59 2.36
CA ILE A 85 -12.20 6.65 2.26
C ILE A 85 -12.26 7.63 3.44
N PRO A 86 -13.43 8.14 3.88
CA PRO A 86 -13.49 9.03 5.04
C PRO A 86 -12.98 8.37 6.33
N GLN A 87 -13.33 7.10 6.57
CA GLN A 87 -12.84 6.34 7.74
C GLN A 87 -11.32 6.13 7.67
N LEU A 88 -10.78 5.76 6.51
CA LEU A 88 -9.34 5.64 6.29
C LEU A 88 -8.60 6.96 6.60
N GLN A 89 -9.13 8.09 6.16
CA GLN A 89 -8.56 9.40 6.45
C GLN A 89 -8.53 9.69 7.96
N GLU A 90 -9.58 9.33 8.70
CA GLU A 90 -9.61 9.49 10.16
C GLU A 90 -8.61 8.56 10.85
N VAL A 91 -8.45 7.32 10.38
CA VAL A 91 -7.40 6.40 10.86
C VAL A 91 -6.03 7.03 10.71
N VAL A 92 -5.69 7.56 9.54
CA VAL A 92 -4.39 8.24 9.30
C VAL A 92 -4.21 9.44 10.25
N ARG A 93 -5.26 10.24 10.46
CA ARG A 93 -5.22 11.37 11.39
C ARG A 93 -5.03 10.91 12.85
N ALA A 94 -5.68 9.82 13.25
CA ALA A 94 -5.55 9.23 14.58
C ALA A 94 -4.12 8.74 14.84
N ILE A 95 -3.53 8.01 13.89
CA ILE A 95 -2.14 7.58 13.95
C ILE A 95 -1.20 8.79 14.12
N ARG A 96 -1.41 9.84 13.34
CA ARG A 96 -0.61 11.08 13.46
C ARG A 96 -0.79 11.76 14.82
N ARG A 97 -2.03 11.85 15.35
CA ARG A 97 -2.32 12.41 16.68
C ARG A 97 -1.68 11.58 17.80
N ALA A 98 -1.66 10.26 17.66
CA ALA A 98 -0.96 9.37 18.58
C ALA A 98 0.57 9.55 18.55
N GLY A 99 1.10 10.32 17.60
CA GLY A 99 2.52 10.63 17.48
C GLY A 99 3.28 9.73 16.52
N GLY A 100 2.60 8.94 15.69
CA GLY A 100 3.19 8.30 14.53
C GLY A 100 3.83 9.34 13.60
N LYS A 101 5.01 9.05 13.09
CA LYS A 101 5.80 9.92 12.20
C LYS A 101 6.22 9.15 10.96
N ILE A 102 6.63 9.89 9.96
CA ILE A 102 7.27 9.34 8.76
C ILE A 102 8.72 9.81 8.68
N ASN A 103 9.53 9.08 7.95
CA ASN A 103 10.89 9.45 7.57
C ASN A 103 11.13 9.08 6.10
N SER A 104 12.35 9.24 5.60
CA SER A 104 12.69 8.95 4.20
C SER A 104 12.58 7.47 3.80
N GLN A 105 12.50 6.56 4.77
CA GLN A 105 12.31 5.12 4.51
C GLN A 105 10.83 4.74 4.40
N CYS A 106 9.92 5.51 5.04
CA CYS A 106 8.49 5.19 5.04
C CYS A 106 7.87 5.34 3.64
N GLY A 107 7.02 4.40 3.28
CA GLY A 107 6.22 4.38 2.06
C GLY A 107 4.73 4.24 2.32
N ILE A 108 3.96 4.35 1.25
CA ILE A 108 2.55 3.99 1.20
C ILE A 108 2.38 3.07 -0.02
N HIS A 109 1.77 1.90 0.19
CA HIS A 109 1.42 0.98 -0.88
C HIS A 109 -0.10 0.96 -1.04
N ILE A 110 -0.58 1.07 -2.26
CA ILE A 110 -2.00 1.01 -2.59
C ILE A 110 -2.21 -0.17 -3.53
N HIS A 111 -2.97 -1.15 -3.06
CA HIS A 111 -3.34 -2.34 -3.80
C HIS A 111 -4.73 -2.15 -4.37
N ILE A 112 -4.89 -2.20 -5.68
CA ILE A 112 -6.19 -2.11 -6.33
C ILE A 112 -6.62 -3.50 -6.77
N ASP A 113 -7.89 -3.87 -6.51
CA ASP A 113 -8.44 -5.12 -7.01
C ASP A 113 -8.38 -5.18 -8.54
N ALA A 114 -7.57 -6.08 -9.04
CA ALA A 114 -7.40 -6.30 -10.47
C ALA A 114 -8.41 -7.30 -11.07
N ALA A 115 -9.32 -7.87 -10.28
CA ALA A 115 -10.28 -8.87 -10.78
C ALA A 115 -11.12 -8.36 -11.97
N PRO A 116 -11.62 -7.12 -11.97
CA PRO A 116 -12.44 -6.58 -13.06
C PRO A 116 -11.67 -6.26 -14.35
N PHE A 117 -10.33 -6.28 -14.32
CA PHE A 117 -9.49 -5.85 -15.44
C PHE A 117 -8.91 -7.03 -16.20
N ASP A 118 -8.84 -6.94 -17.52
CA ASP A 118 -8.10 -7.87 -18.38
C ASP A 118 -6.70 -7.32 -18.75
N GLY A 119 -5.96 -8.06 -19.54
CA GLY A 119 -4.61 -7.66 -19.98
C GLY A 119 -4.60 -6.37 -20.80
N ARG A 120 -5.65 -6.08 -21.56
CA ARG A 120 -5.78 -4.84 -22.32
C ARG A 120 -5.96 -3.62 -21.42
N HIS A 121 -6.84 -3.74 -20.41
CA HIS A 121 -7.06 -2.66 -19.44
C HIS A 121 -5.77 -2.36 -18.66
N LEU A 122 -5.11 -3.38 -18.14
CA LEU A 122 -3.86 -3.22 -17.38
C LEU A 122 -2.70 -2.72 -18.24
N GLY A 123 -2.60 -3.18 -19.50
CA GLY A 123 -1.62 -2.66 -20.45
C GLY A 123 -1.85 -1.18 -20.79
N ASN A 124 -3.10 -0.75 -20.94
CA ASN A 124 -3.45 0.67 -21.12
C ASN A 124 -3.13 1.49 -19.86
N LEU A 125 -3.43 0.96 -18.67
CA LEU A 125 -3.07 1.60 -17.40
C LEU A 125 -1.56 1.82 -17.29
N ALA A 126 -0.74 0.79 -17.61
CA ALA A 126 0.71 0.92 -17.61
C ALA A 126 1.21 2.05 -18.54
N LYS A 127 0.61 2.18 -19.73
CA LYS A 127 0.93 3.27 -20.67
C LYS A 127 0.53 4.65 -20.15
N ILE A 128 -0.63 4.75 -19.49
CA ILE A 128 -1.08 6.00 -18.86
C ILE A 128 -0.13 6.40 -17.74
N ILE A 129 0.19 5.46 -16.85
CA ILE A 129 1.14 5.68 -15.75
C ILE A 129 2.48 6.13 -16.32
N TYR A 130 3.05 5.40 -17.27
CA TYR A 130 4.32 5.75 -17.91
C TYR A 130 4.36 7.20 -18.40
N LYS A 131 3.30 7.66 -19.08
CA LYS A 131 3.21 9.04 -19.57
C LYS A 131 3.08 10.08 -18.47
N GLN A 132 2.40 9.75 -17.37
CA GLN A 132 2.10 10.68 -16.29
C GLN A 132 3.10 10.57 -15.13
N GLU A 133 3.94 9.55 -15.11
CA GLU A 133 4.80 9.21 -13.98
C GLU A 133 5.72 10.37 -13.56
N PRO A 134 6.40 11.11 -14.47
CA PRO A 134 7.22 12.25 -14.07
C PRO A 134 6.42 13.33 -13.33
N LEU A 135 5.18 13.58 -13.77
CA LEU A 135 4.28 14.54 -13.12
C LEU A 135 3.82 14.03 -11.75
N ILE A 136 3.44 12.75 -11.66
CA ILE A 136 3.01 12.12 -10.41
C ILE A 136 4.14 12.15 -9.38
N LEU A 137 5.34 11.74 -9.77
CA LEU A 137 6.52 11.71 -8.89
C LEU A 137 6.90 13.10 -8.41
N HIS A 138 6.81 14.10 -9.30
CA HIS A 138 7.03 15.52 -8.93
C HIS A 138 5.97 16.01 -7.94
N ALA A 139 4.71 15.77 -8.23
CA ALA A 139 3.60 16.22 -7.37
C ALA A 139 3.62 15.57 -5.98
N LEU A 140 4.07 14.31 -5.88
CA LEU A 140 4.22 13.59 -4.63
C LEU A 140 5.54 13.92 -3.90
N GLY A 141 6.44 14.69 -4.50
CA GLY A 141 7.73 15.05 -3.92
C GLY A 141 8.66 13.85 -3.69
N ILE A 142 8.59 12.84 -4.56
CA ILE A 142 9.41 11.62 -4.43
C ILE A 142 10.89 11.95 -4.68
N SER A 143 11.73 11.64 -3.68
CA SER A 143 13.18 11.89 -3.79
C SER A 143 13.86 10.93 -4.77
N ARG A 144 14.97 11.37 -5.37
CA ARG A 144 15.81 10.53 -6.26
C ARG A 144 16.29 9.26 -5.58
N ASP A 145 16.61 9.31 -4.28
CA ASP A 145 17.05 8.14 -3.53
C ASP A 145 15.95 7.06 -3.45
N ARG A 146 14.69 7.48 -3.32
CA ARG A 146 13.56 6.55 -3.34
C ARG A 146 13.37 5.93 -4.71
N LEU A 147 13.47 6.70 -5.79
CA LEU A 147 13.37 6.21 -7.16
C LEU A 147 14.43 5.14 -7.47
N ASN A 148 15.63 5.30 -6.93
CA ASN A 148 16.72 4.37 -7.16
C ASN A 148 16.62 3.08 -6.32
N ARG A 149 15.99 3.13 -5.15
CA ARG A 149 15.98 2.03 -4.17
C ARG A 149 14.66 1.28 -4.11
N TYR A 150 13.53 1.97 -4.16
CA TYR A 150 12.23 1.41 -3.80
C TYR A 150 11.17 1.52 -4.89
N THR A 151 11.25 2.51 -5.77
CA THR A 151 10.21 2.80 -6.76
C THR A 151 10.83 2.97 -8.14
N ARG A 152 11.00 1.88 -8.88
CA ARG A 152 11.49 1.96 -10.25
C ARG A 152 10.39 2.44 -11.18
N PRO A 153 10.64 3.47 -12.00
CA PRO A 153 9.72 3.90 -13.03
C PRO A 153 9.40 2.78 -14.03
N VAL A 154 8.25 2.91 -14.68
CA VAL A 154 7.89 2.01 -15.79
C VAL A 154 8.91 2.18 -16.92
N SER A 155 9.51 1.08 -17.41
CA SER A 155 10.55 1.15 -18.42
C SER A 155 10.00 1.31 -19.84
N ASP A 156 10.75 2.02 -20.69
CA ASP A 156 10.46 2.16 -22.13
C ASP A 156 10.30 0.80 -22.80
N GLU A 157 11.18 -0.14 -22.45
CA GLU A 157 11.17 -1.49 -23.00
C GLU A 157 9.86 -2.24 -22.69
N LEU A 158 9.33 -2.10 -21.46
CA LEU A 158 8.06 -2.71 -21.10
C LEU A 158 6.93 -2.12 -21.95
N ILE A 159 6.90 -0.79 -22.12
CA ILE A 159 5.87 -0.12 -22.92
C ILE A 159 5.95 -0.56 -24.38
N GLN A 160 7.16 -0.64 -24.97
CA GLN A 160 7.36 -1.12 -26.34
C GLN A 160 6.84 -2.56 -26.50
N ARG A 161 7.13 -3.47 -25.55
CA ARG A 161 6.63 -4.84 -25.56
C ARG A 161 5.09 -4.90 -25.45
N ILE A 162 4.49 -4.08 -24.58
CA ILE A 162 3.03 -3.99 -24.46
C ILE A 162 2.39 -3.50 -25.79
N GLU A 163 2.99 -2.51 -26.43
CA GLU A 163 2.49 -1.98 -27.71
C GLU A 163 2.63 -2.98 -28.85
N GLN A 164 3.73 -3.69 -28.90
CA GLN A 164 4.00 -4.71 -29.91
C GLN A 164 3.07 -5.92 -29.77
N HIS A 165 2.92 -6.44 -28.54
CA HIS A 165 2.20 -7.71 -28.32
C HIS A 165 0.71 -7.53 -27.99
N ARG A 166 0.27 -6.32 -27.63
CA ARG A 166 -1.13 -5.95 -27.36
C ARG A 166 -1.88 -7.00 -26.52
N PRO A 167 -1.46 -7.26 -25.28
CA PRO A 167 -2.02 -8.32 -24.46
C PRO A 167 -3.52 -8.12 -24.22
N ARG A 168 -4.29 -9.20 -24.35
CA ARG A 168 -5.73 -9.21 -24.07
C ARG A 168 -6.07 -9.89 -22.75
N THR A 169 -5.24 -10.84 -22.33
CA THR A 169 -5.42 -11.56 -21.05
C THR A 169 -4.35 -11.16 -20.03
N LYS A 170 -4.64 -11.36 -18.74
CA LYS A 170 -3.66 -11.14 -17.66
C LYS A 170 -2.42 -12.01 -17.86
N ASP A 171 -2.58 -13.25 -18.29
CA ASP A 171 -1.46 -14.16 -18.54
C ASP A 171 -0.54 -13.67 -19.66
N GLN A 172 -1.11 -13.13 -20.74
CA GLN A 172 -0.32 -12.52 -21.80
C GLN A 172 0.46 -11.31 -21.27
N LEU A 173 -0.16 -10.43 -20.48
CA LEU A 173 0.50 -9.28 -19.88
C LEU A 173 1.59 -9.74 -18.89
N ASN A 174 1.32 -10.74 -18.07
CA ASN A 174 2.26 -11.28 -17.11
C ASN A 174 3.54 -11.79 -17.79
N ARG A 175 3.40 -12.52 -18.89
CA ARG A 175 4.56 -12.97 -19.71
C ARG A 175 5.36 -11.81 -20.29
N ILE A 176 4.70 -10.74 -20.71
CA ILE A 176 5.35 -9.52 -21.20
C ILE A 176 6.11 -8.82 -20.07
N TRP A 177 5.51 -8.76 -18.88
CA TRP A 177 6.04 -8.05 -17.72
C TRP A 177 7.26 -8.74 -17.12
N TYR A 178 7.15 -10.05 -16.86
CA TYR A 178 8.18 -10.84 -16.14
C TYR A 178 9.10 -11.64 -17.07
N GLY A 179 8.77 -11.73 -18.35
CA GLY A 179 9.48 -12.59 -19.29
C GLY A 179 8.98 -14.05 -19.23
N TYR A 180 9.52 -14.87 -20.12
CA TYR A 180 9.30 -16.33 -20.07
C TYR A 180 10.26 -16.90 -19.01
N HIS A 181 9.71 -17.28 -17.89
CA HIS A 181 10.34 -18.18 -16.92
C HIS A 181 9.49 -19.44 -16.82
#